data_398f90bf39c25fc17489854126c71dfc
#
_entry.id   398f90bf39c25fc17489854126c71dfc
#
_cell.length_a   1.000
_cell.length_b   1.000
_cell.length_c   1.000
_cell.angle_alpha   90.00
_cell.angle_beta   90.00
_cell.angle_gamma   90.00
#
_symmetry.space_group_name_H-M   'P 1'
#
loop_
_entity.id
_entity.type
_entity.pdbx_description
1 polymer ?
#
loop_
_entity_poly.entity_id
_entity_poly.type
_entity_poly.pdbx_seq_one_letter_code
_entity_poly.pdbx_strand_id
1 'polypeptide(L)'
;MHKEDNSRRVFKGALTRALAVILCVSMVFGVIGLTGCTFIDNLTHGVAQKPLSEAELARLVTNAIINDADVADCYANFPKNQLDGLSYSMFSEYCSILRKNASEHGTADSFRILNDEDKQAYFASIDSGDMEGFKSIYDYGDMDVVELCYSKDKDPSAPPVRFMLSNKNGTYTLSSKFIVDSMLAYSYINHYFEMIDDGNVDGLEAVIKSAYNSDIYLNSVIHAKADYIADYYRLKVKTSTSDYEIKLFSPTHITYVIPEVFSADGTKIVSKTVELRLKSDGKFLVEDDIPATIKELRFSREGSAKLRMGSTYTSSEIRYLLGDPIVATNTADQVILAYKGMTIRLDAEIENGQWTSGRLTSVVFKNEGIFSLSEDLYIGMNISELLLVYPMFDECGYTGSFKNGDGEFTLMFEFDDYGNVSTIRLGEDIS
;
A
#
# COMPACT_ATOMS: atom_id res chain seq x y z
N MET A 1 3.23 -24.45 46.05
CA MET A 1 3.13 -22.99 46.24
C MET A 1 3.96 -22.24 45.18
N HIS A 2 3.83 -22.62 43.89
CA HIS A 2 4.58 -22.00 42.78
C HIS A 2 3.75 -21.76 41.50
N LYS A 3 2.40 -21.86 41.58
CA LYS A 3 1.54 -21.65 40.39
C LYS A 3 0.78 -20.31 40.36
N GLU A 4 0.76 -19.55 41.44
CA GLU A 4 0.06 -18.26 41.48
C GLU A 4 0.86 -17.06 41.00
N ASP A 5 2.20 -17.15 40.93
CA ASP A 5 3.05 -16.01 40.61
C ASP A 5 3.17 -15.76 39.09
N ASN A 6 3.01 -16.80 38.26
CA ASN A 6 3.05 -16.67 36.80
C ASN A 6 1.78 -16.03 36.20
N SER A 7 0.63 -16.27 36.80
CA SER A 7 -0.65 -15.70 36.31
C SER A 7 -0.70 -14.18 36.54
N ARG A 8 -0.13 -13.69 37.62
CA ARG A 8 -0.07 -12.23 37.92
C ARG A 8 0.91 -11.47 37.03
N ARG A 9 1.98 -12.10 36.55
CA ARG A 9 2.94 -11.48 35.61
C ARG A 9 2.36 -11.38 34.20
N VAL A 10 1.63 -12.39 33.75
CA VAL A 10 0.97 -12.39 32.44
C VAL A 10 -0.16 -11.35 32.42
N PHE A 11 -0.95 -11.25 33.52
CA PHE A 11 -2.03 -10.26 33.61
C PHE A 11 -1.54 -8.81 33.67
N LYS A 12 -0.39 -8.54 34.35
CA LYS A 12 0.24 -7.21 34.36
C LYS A 12 0.79 -6.84 32.98
N GLY A 13 1.38 -7.77 32.26
CA GLY A 13 1.87 -7.52 30.90
C GLY A 13 0.75 -7.22 29.89
N ALA A 14 -0.37 -7.93 29.98
CA ALA A 14 -1.53 -7.68 29.12
C ALA A 14 -2.23 -6.35 29.44
N LEU A 15 -2.32 -5.99 30.73
CA LEU A 15 -2.92 -4.72 31.15
C LEU A 15 -2.06 -3.51 30.76
N THR A 16 -0.72 -3.65 30.81
CA THR A 16 0.22 -2.60 30.41
C THR A 16 0.19 -2.40 28.89
N ARG A 17 0.04 -3.47 28.10
CA ARG A 17 -0.10 -3.40 26.65
C ARG A 17 -1.45 -2.82 26.22
N ALA A 18 -2.55 -3.19 26.87
CA ALA A 18 -3.86 -2.59 26.64
C ALA A 18 -3.90 -1.08 27.00
N LEU A 19 -3.21 -0.67 28.07
CA LEU A 19 -3.06 0.74 28.43
C LEU A 19 -2.17 1.50 27.44
N ALA A 20 -1.15 0.88 26.88
CA ALA A 20 -0.28 1.51 25.85
C ALA A 20 -1.07 1.75 24.55
N VAL A 21 -1.89 0.81 24.11
CA VAL A 21 -2.75 0.98 22.92
C VAL A 21 -3.82 2.05 23.14
N ILE A 22 -4.44 2.09 24.34
CA ILE A 22 -5.40 3.15 24.70
C ILE A 22 -4.69 4.50 24.84
N LEU A 23 -3.46 4.54 25.34
CA LEU A 23 -2.66 5.77 25.42
C LEU A 23 -2.19 6.25 24.02
N CYS A 24 -1.84 5.35 23.11
CA CYS A 24 -1.51 5.72 21.72
C CYS A 24 -2.73 6.30 20.99
N VAL A 25 -3.90 5.67 21.14
CA VAL A 25 -5.15 6.22 20.58
C VAL A 25 -5.54 7.54 21.25
N SER A 26 -5.33 7.69 22.56
CA SER A 26 -5.61 8.93 23.26
C SER A 26 -4.54 10.02 23.07
N MET A 27 -3.29 9.68 22.73
CA MET A 27 -2.28 10.69 22.35
C MET A 27 -2.52 11.25 20.95
N VAL A 28 -3.01 10.46 20.00
CA VAL A 28 -3.46 10.98 18.69
C VAL A 28 -4.61 11.98 18.89
N PHE A 29 -5.50 11.74 19.84
CA PHE A 29 -6.55 12.71 20.19
C PHE A 29 -6.09 13.82 21.15
N GLY A 30 -5.02 13.63 21.90
CA GLY A 30 -4.53 14.56 22.92
C GLY A 30 -3.58 15.63 22.42
N VAL A 31 -2.80 15.37 21.38
CA VAL A 31 -1.86 16.35 20.78
C VAL A 31 -2.61 17.39 19.95
N ILE A 32 -3.75 17.04 19.38
CA ILE A 32 -4.62 18.00 18.67
C ILE A 32 -5.36 18.95 19.62
N GLY A 33 -5.44 18.62 20.91
CA GLY A 33 -6.25 19.35 21.91
C GLY A 33 -5.55 20.39 22.77
N LEU A 34 -4.22 20.53 22.76
CA LEU A 34 -3.50 21.29 23.80
C LEU A 34 -2.69 22.51 23.36
N THR A 35 -2.74 22.95 22.11
CA THR A 35 -2.14 24.22 21.73
C THR A 35 -3.19 25.23 21.25
N GLY A 36 -3.70 25.95 22.21
CA GLY A 36 -4.09 27.34 22.03
C GLY A 36 -5.41 27.66 21.37
N CYS A 37 -6.47 27.75 22.14
CA CYS A 37 -7.64 28.56 21.78
C CYS A 37 -8.21 29.26 22.97
N THR A 38 -7.60 30.35 23.42
CA THR A 38 -8.23 31.32 24.31
C THR A 38 -8.41 32.69 23.65
N PHE A 39 -8.21 32.82 22.33
CA PHE A 39 -8.23 34.16 21.70
C PHE A 39 -9.45 34.46 20.84
N ILE A 40 -10.33 33.51 20.52
CA ILE A 40 -11.44 33.76 19.57
C ILE A 40 -12.84 33.79 20.23
N ASP A 41 -12.96 33.59 21.55
CA ASP A 41 -14.28 33.51 22.21
C ASP A 41 -15.08 34.80 22.32
N ASN A 42 -14.55 35.94 21.87
CA ASN A 42 -15.17 37.26 22.09
C ASN A 42 -15.74 37.97 20.87
N LEU A 43 -15.83 37.35 19.69
CA LEU A 43 -16.24 38.09 18.47
C LEU A 43 -17.58 37.69 17.84
N THR A 44 -18.39 36.82 18.42
CA THR A 44 -19.66 36.42 17.80
C THR A 44 -20.86 36.71 18.69
N HIS A 45 -21.24 37.96 18.85
CA HIS A 45 -22.62 38.31 19.16
C HIS A 45 -23.42 38.43 17.86
N GLY A 46 -24.12 37.37 17.51
CA GLY A 46 -25.48 37.32 16.98
C GLY A 46 -25.90 38.28 15.86
N VAL A 47 -25.16 38.34 14.75
CA VAL A 47 -25.80 38.76 13.50
C VAL A 47 -26.05 37.44 12.71
N ALA A 48 -27.31 37.15 12.42
CA ALA A 48 -27.65 36.07 11.52
C ALA A 48 -26.98 36.36 10.17
N GLN A 49 -25.86 35.68 9.91
CA GLN A 49 -25.16 35.81 8.62
C GLN A 49 -26.11 35.35 7.52
N LYS A 50 -26.25 36.15 6.48
CA LYS A 50 -27.00 35.74 5.28
C LYS A 50 -26.35 34.49 4.73
N PRO A 51 -27.11 33.44 4.40
CA PRO A 51 -26.55 32.24 3.76
C PRO A 51 -25.74 32.65 2.50
N LEU A 52 -24.50 32.17 2.41
CA LEU A 52 -23.68 32.36 1.24
C LEU A 52 -24.26 31.61 0.05
N SER A 53 -24.19 32.18 -1.12
CA SER A 53 -24.45 31.48 -2.35
C SER A 53 -23.30 30.47 -2.64
N GLU A 54 -23.54 29.47 -3.48
CA GLU A 54 -22.52 28.49 -3.88
C GLU A 54 -21.23 29.16 -4.36
N ALA A 55 -21.34 30.15 -5.26
CA ALA A 55 -20.19 30.86 -5.81
C ALA A 55 -19.44 31.71 -4.79
N GLU A 56 -20.16 32.32 -3.80
CA GLU A 56 -19.53 33.08 -2.71
C GLU A 56 -18.76 32.14 -1.77
N LEU A 57 -19.34 30.98 -1.46
CA LEU A 57 -18.72 29.96 -0.62
C LEU A 57 -17.51 29.32 -1.34
N ALA A 58 -17.67 28.94 -2.61
CA ALA A 58 -16.56 28.40 -3.42
C ALA A 58 -15.38 29.37 -3.48
N ARG A 59 -15.66 30.69 -3.66
CA ARG A 59 -14.63 31.74 -3.67
C ARG A 59 -13.93 31.84 -2.31
N LEU A 60 -14.68 31.81 -1.23
CA LEU A 60 -14.14 31.94 0.13
C LEU A 60 -13.17 30.77 0.44
N VAL A 61 -13.55 29.54 0.12
CA VAL A 61 -12.70 28.36 0.32
C VAL A 61 -11.51 28.38 -0.65
N THR A 62 -11.71 28.74 -1.91
CA THR A 62 -10.62 28.89 -2.89
C THR A 62 -9.56 29.88 -2.39
N ASN A 63 -9.97 31.03 -1.87
CA ASN A 63 -9.03 32.00 -1.32
C ASN A 63 -8.23 31.44 -0.13
N ALA A 64 -8.88 30.70 0.78
CA ALA A 64 -8.20 30.05 1.90
C ALA A 64 -7.19 28.97 1.45
N ILE A 65 -7.49 28.26 0.36
CA ILE A 65 -6.54 27.29 -0.22
C ILE A 65 -5.36 28.04 -0.85
N ILE A 66 -5.60 29.08 -1.62
CA ILE A 66 -4.54 29.80 -2.34
C ILE A 66 -3.67 30.63 -1.37
N ASN A 67 -4.27 31.26 -0.38
CA ASN A 67 -3.61 32.18 0.53
C ASN A 67 -3.83 31.80 1.99
N ASP A 68 -2.74 31.49 2.70
CA ASP A 68 -2.78 31.10 4.11
C ASP A 68 -3.40 32.17 5.03
N ALA A 69 -3.22 33.44 4.71
CA ALA A 69 -3.78 34.51 5.50
C ALA A 69 -5.32 34.52 5.52
N ASP A 70 -5.98 33.94 4.53
CA ASP A 70 -7.44 33.90 4.41
C ASP A 70 -8.09 32.72 5.11
N VAL A 71 -7.30 31.72 5.62
CA VAL A 71 -7.82 30.52 6.27
C VAL A 71 -8.63 30.83 7.52
N ALA A 72 -8.13 31.73 8.37
CA ALA A 72 -8.81 32.11 9.61
C ALA A 72 -10.15 32.83 9.35
N ASP A 73 -10.16 33.75 8.40
CA ASP A 73 -11.36 34.46 8.00
C ASP A 73 -12.38 33.54 7.33
N CYS A 74 -11.91 32.59 6.50
CA CYS A 74 -12.76 31.60 5.91
C CYS A 74 -13.44 30.74 7.00
N TYR A 75 -12.64 30.17 7.91
CA TYR A 75 -13.16 29.34 9.00
C TYR A 75 -14.15 30.06 9.91
N ALA A 76 -13.89 31.33 10.22
CA ALA A 76 -14.74 32.15 11.05
C ALA A 76 -16.13 32.45 10.42
N ASN A 77 -16.26 32.31 9.08
CA ASN A 77 -17.54 32.47 8.39
C ASN A 77 -18.48 31.26 8.56
N PHE A 78 -18.01 30.13 9.11
CA PHE A 78 -18.86 28.96 9.31
C PHE A 78 -19.44 28.93 10.72
N PRO A 79 -20.79 28.83 10.88
CA PRO A 79 -21.41 28.63 12.17
C PRO A 79 -20.94 27.31 12.83
N LYS A 80 -20.70 27.33 14.13
CA LYS A 80 -20.19 26.15 14.88
C LYS A 80 -21.04 24.90 14.69
N ASN A 81 -22.35 25.02 14.52
CA ASN A 81 -23.27 23.92 14.26
C ASN A 81 -23.19 23.32 12.84
N GLN A 82 -22.44 23.94 11.95
CA GLN A 82 -22.19 23.44 10.59
C GLN A 82 -20.80 22.80 10.44
N LEU A 83 -19.94 22.90 11.46
CA LEU A 83 -18.56 22.41 11.38
C LEU A 83 -18.42 20.91 11.67
N ASP A 84 -19.45 20.29 12.27
CA ASP A 84 -19.57 18.82 12.48
C ASP A 84 -18.24 18.11 12.84
N GLY A 85 -17.58 18.62 13.91
CA GLY A 85 -16.29 18.09 14.38
C GLY A 85 -15.05 18.64 13.68
N LEU A 86 -15.18 19.46 12.62
CA LEU A 86 -14.07 20.10 11.96
C LEU A 86 -13.47 21.20 12.85
N SER A 87 -12.24 21.01 13.32
CA SER A 87 -11.50 22.04 14.07
C SER A 87 -10.78 22.99 13.11
N TYR A 88 -10.43 24.18 13.64
CA TYR A 88 -9.62 25.13 12.87
C TYR A 88 -8.27 24.54 12.42
N SER A 89 -7.60 23.78 13.29
CA SER A 89 -6.33 23.16 12.93
C SER A 89 -6.47 22.16 11.78
N MET A 90 -7.51 21.31 11.81
CA MET A 90 -7.79 20.37 10.72
C MET A 90 -8.10 21.10 9.41
N PHE A 91 -8.92 22.17 9.47
CA PHE A 91 -9.22 22.95 8.28
C PHE A 91 -7.99 23.65 7.71
N SER A 92 -7.15 24.23 8.58
CA SER A 92 -5.91 24.90 8.18
C SER A 92 -4.94 23.92 7.51
N GLU A 93 -4.78 22.73 8.08
CA GLU A 93 -3.94 21.69 7.52
C GLU A 93 -4.50 21.16 6.19
N TYR A 94 -5.82 20.93 6.10
CA TYR A 94 -6.49 20.59 4.85
C TYR A 94 -6.22 21.61 3.74
N CYS A 95 -6.39 22.90 4.03
CA CYS A 95 -6.07 23.97 3.08
C CYS A 95 -4.58 23.98 2.70
N SER A 96 -3.70 23.70 3.65
CA SER A 96 -2.25 23.62 3.41
C SER A 96 -1.88 22.48 2.44
N ILE A 97 -2.49 21.31 2.60
CA ILE A 97 -2.31 20.16 1.70
C ILE A 97 -2.77 20.53 0.28
N LEU A 98 -3.99 21.06 0.16
CA LEU A 98 -4.52 21.47 -1.14
C LEU A 98 -3.71 22.60 -1.78
N ARG A 99 -3.17 23.53 -0.98
CA ARG A 99 -2.28 24.60 -1.45
C ARG A 99 -0.96 24.05 -1.98
N LYS A 100 -0.36 23.10 -1.29
CA LYS A 100 0.86 22.43 -1.76
C LYS A 100 0.60 21.78 -3.12
N ASN A 101 -0.47 21.01 -3.26
CA ASN A 101 -0.85 20.38 -4.53
C ASN A 101 -1.14 21.43 -5.61
N ALA A 102 -1.84 22.51 -5.27
CA ALA A 102 -2.11 23.60 -6.23
C ALA A 102 -0.83 24.27 -6.74
N SER A 103 0.19 24.40 -5.90
CA SER A 103 1.47 25.02 -6.27
C SER A 103 2.25 24.22 -7.32
N GLU A 104 2.01 22.92 -7.42
CA GLU A 104 2.58 22.04 -8.44
C GLU A 104 2.01 22.34 -9.82
N HIS A 105 0.71 22.62 -9.90
CA HIS A 105 0.06 23.03 -11.15
C HIS A 105 0.46 24.43 -11.61
N GLY A 106 0.72 25.33 -10.70
CA GLY A 106 1.04 26.70 -11.05
C GLY A 106 0.38 27.73 -10.14
N THR A 107 -0.12 28.81 -10.74
CA THR A 107 -0.83 29.86 -10.02
C THR A 107 -2.32 29.66 -10.21
N ALA A 108 -2.99 29.19 -9.15
CA ALA A 108 -4.44 29.14 -9.12
C ALA A 108 -4.98 30.57 -8.99
N ASP A 109 -5.92 30.96 -9.84
CA ASP A 109 -6.50 32.31 -9.89
C ASP A 109 -8.03 32.32 -9.94
N SER A 110 -8.64 31.18 -10.19
CA SER A 110 -10.07 31.04 -10.31
C SER A 110 -10.52 29.61 -9.96
N PHE A 111 -11.80 29.37 -10.05
CA PHE A 111 -12.39 28.04 -9.83
C PHE A 111 -13.55 27.82 -10.78
N ARG A 112 -13.89 26.56 -11.00
CA ARG A 112 -15.14 26.15 -11.63
C ARG A 112 -15.88 25.15 -10.73
N ILE A 113 -17.21 25.20 -10.80
CA ILE A 113 -18.06 24.17 -10.20
C ILE A 113 -18.26 23.10 -11.27
N LEU A 114 -18.02 21.85 -10.94
CA LEU A 114 -18.14 20.76 -11.90
C LEU A 114 -19.59 20.51 -12.28
N ASN A 115 -19.84 20.24 -13.56
CA ASN A 115 -21.12 19.75 -14.01
C ASN A 115 -21.35 18.29 -13.54
N ASP A 116 -22.55 17.75 -13.74
CA ASP A 116 -22.92 16.42 -13.23
C ASP A 116 -22.07 15.29 -13.83
N GLU A 117 -21.63 15.40 -15.07
CA GLU A 117 -20.79 14.39 -15.74
C GLU A 117 -19.37 14.39 -15.14
N ASP A 118 -18.72 15.56 -15.05
CA ASP A 118 -17.39 15.70 -14.45
C ASP A 118 -17.41 15.32 -12.95
N LYS A 119 -18.51 15.66 -12.25
CA LYS A 119 -18.72 15.32 -10.85
C LYS A 119 -18.82 13.82 -10.64
N GLN A 120 -19.57 13.10 -11.46
CA GLN A 120 -19.66 11.65 -11.39
C GLN A 120 -18.33 10.96 -11.74
N ALA A 121 -17.61 11.47 -12.74
CA ALA A 121 -16.28 10.98 -13.07
C ALA A 121 -15.29 11.14 -11.90
N TYR A 122 -15.36 12.28 -11.19
CA TYR A 122 -14.55 12.50 -10.01
C TYR A 122 -14.90 11.54 -8.87
N PHE A 123 -16.19 11.37 -8.57
CA PHE A 123 -16.60 10.41 -7.53
C PHE A 123 -16.18 8.99 -7.86
N ALA A 124 -16.25 8.58 -9.12
CA ALA A 124 -15.74 7.29 -9.55
C ALA A 124 -14.22 7.16 -9.38
N SER A 125 -13.46 8.25 -9.51
CA SER A 125 -11.99 8.23 -9.34
C SER A 125 -11.53 8.11 -7.88
N ILE A 126 -12.34 8.63 -6.94
CA ILE A 126 -12.09 8.51 -5.50
C ILE A 126 -12.72 7.26 -4.89
N ASP A 127 -13.60 6.59 -5.65
CA ASP A 127 -14.20 5.31 -5.30
C ASP A 127 -13.23 4.20 -5.72
N SER A 128 -12.64 3.53 -4.76
CA SER A 128 -11.58 2.53 -5.03
C SER A 128 -12.07 1.19 -5.58
N GLY A 129 -13.28 1.13 -6.17
CA GLY A 129 -13.82 -0.05 -6.84
C GLY A 129 -14.30 -1.20 -5.93
N ASP A 130 -13.78 -1.31 -4.72
CA ASP A 130 -14.20 -2.31 -3.72
C ASP A 130 -15.34 -1.80 -2.80
N MET A 131 -15.96 -0.69 -3.16
CA MET A 131 -16.69 0.16 -2.23
C MET A 131 -18.20 0.23 -2.53
N GLU A 132 -18.88 -0.91 -2.68
CA GLU A 132 -20.35 -0.92 -2.64
C GLU A 132 -20.91 -0.27 -1.35
N GLY A 133 -20.17 -0.34 -0.24
CA GLY A 133 -20.50 0.31 1.02
C GLY A 133 -20.23 1.81 1.09
N PHE A 134 -19.37 2.36 0.22
CA PHE A 134 -18.97 3.76 0.30
C PHE A 134 -20.07 4.74 -0.08
N LYS A 135 -20.90 4.43 -1.07
CA LYS A 135 -22.07 5.21 -1.46
C LYS A 135 -23.07 5.43 -0.30
N SER A 136 -23.00 4.58 0.75
CA SER A 136 -23.82 4.71 1.95
C SER A 136 -23.26 5.69 2.99
N ILE A 137 -21.96 6.02 2.95
CA ILE A 137 -21.30 6.92 3.92
C ILE A 137 -21.46 8.38 3.48
N TYR A 138 -21.40 8.64 2.17
CA TYR A 138 -21.53 9.98 1.61
C TYR A 138 -22.71 10.02 0.64
N ASP A 139 -23.66 10.91 0.91
CA ASP A 139 -24.70 11.25 -0.04
C ASP A 139 -24.12 12.27 -1.05
N TYR A 140 -23.54 11.73 -2.12
CA TYR A 140 -22.97 12.56 -3.19
C TYR A 140 -24.03 13.40 -3.93
N GLY A 141 -25.32 13.07 -3.80
CA GLY A 141 -26.41 13.87 -4.38
C GLY A 141 -26.49 15.26 -3.77
N ASP A 142 -26.10 15.40 -2.50
CA ASP A 142 -26.06 16.66 -1.76
C ASP A 142 -24.68 17.35 -1.80
N MET A 143 -23.78 16.93 -2.70
CA MET A 143 -22.45 17.51 -2.81
C MET A 143 -22.17 18.13 -4.16
N ASP A 144 -21.58 19.30 -4.14
CA ASP A 144 -21.00 19.98 -5.29
C ASP A 144 -19.48 19.98 -5.21
N VAL A 145 -18.82 19.79 -6.34
CA VAL A 145 -17.37 19.70 -6.46
C VAL A 145 -16.85 20.99 -7.10
N VAL A 146 -15.92 21.63 -6.42
CA VAL A 146 -15.22 22.83 -6.90
C VAL A 146 -13.81 22.43 -7.31
N GLU A 147 -13.40 22.82 -8.52
CA GLU A 147 -12.08 22.60 -9.07
C GLU A 147 -11.35 23.91 -9.24
N LEU A 148 -10.08 23.96 -8.79
CA LEU A 148 -9.23 25.13 -9.02
C LEU A 148 -8.82 25.23 -10.48
N CYS A 149 -8.79 26.46 -11.00
CA CYS A 149 -8.34 26.79 -12.35
C CYS A 149 -7.03 27.60 -12.29
N TYR A 150 -6.18 27.42 -13.27
CA TYR A 150 -4.82 27.97 -13.28
C TYR A 150 -4.57 28.81 -14.51
N SER A 151 -4.04 30.01 -14.33
CA SER A 151 -3.69 30.93 -15.45
C SER A 151 -2.44 30.50 -16.20
N LYS A 152 -1.55 29.76 -15.52
CA LYS A 152 -0.35 29.13 -16.11
C LYS A 152 -0.21 27.75 -15.51
N ASP A 153 -0.57 26.79 -16.31
CA ASP A 153 -0.40 25.39 -15.95
C ASP A 153 1.06 24.97 -16.16
N LYS A 154 1.72 24.54 -15.09
CA LYS A 154 3.10 24.06 -15.14
C LYS A 154 3.17 22.58 -15.51
N ASP A 155 2.19 21.81 -15.00
CA ASP A 155 2.07 20.39 -15.26
C ASP A 155 0.59 20.01 -15.51
N PRO A 156 0.14 20.04 -16.77
CA PRO A 156 -1.22 19.67 -17.11
C PRO A 156 -1.54 18.18 -16.88
N SER A 157 -0.55 17.35 -16.58
CA SER A 157 -0.75 15.94 -16.25
C SER A 157 -1.02 15.71 -14.75
N ALA A 158 -0.77 16.69 -13.89
CA ALA A 158 -1.05 16.60 -12.47
C ALA A 158 -2.57 16.54 -12.22
N PRO A 159 -3.05 15.75 -11.24
CA PRO A 159 -4.47 15.67 -10.91
C PRO A 159 -4.98 17.03 -10.43
N PRO A 160 -6.12 17.53 -10.96
CA PRO A 160 -6.64 18.82 -10.57
C PRO A 160 -7.03 18.87 -9.08
N VAL A 161 -6.74 19.97 -8.42
CA VAL A 161 -7.10 20.18 -7.01
C VAL A 161 -8.57 20.50 -6.90
N ARG A 162 -9.26 19.74 -6.06
CA ARG A 162 -10.70 19.80 -5.85
C ARG A 162 -11.05 19.83 -4.36
N PHE A 163 -12.18 20.47 -4.05
CA PHE A 163 -12.78 20.42 -2.73
C PHE A 163 -14.31 20.33 -2.83
N MET A 164 -14.96 19.98 -1.72
CA MET A 164 -16.39 19.69 -1.70
C MET A 164 -17.18 20.71 -0.92
N LEU A 165 -18.31 21.10 -1.46
CA LEU A 165 -19.36 21.84 -0.78
C LEU A 165 -20.56 20.91 -0.55
N SER A 166 -21.24 21.08 0.57
CA SER A 166 -22.52 20.41 0.84
C SER A 166 -23.67 21.33 0.43
N ASN A 167 -24.63 20.77 -0.31
CA ASN A 167 -25.84 21.47 -0.74
C ASN A 167 -27.07 20.73 -0.17
N LYS A 168 -27.61 21.25 0.92
CA LYS A 168 -28.85 20.72 1.52
C LYS A 168 -29.99 21.65 1.23
N ASN A 169 -30.88 21.28 0.33
CA ASN A 169 -32.08 22.05 -0.04
C ASN A 169 -31.77 23.51 -0.45
N GLY A 170 -30.71 23.72 -1.23
CA GLY A 170 -30.28 25.05 -1.66
C GLY A 170 -29.52 25.86 -0.61
N THR A 171 -29.19 25.26 0.53
CA THR A 171 -28.30 25.86 1.52
C THR A 171 -26.90 25.25 1.39
N TYR A 172 -25.97 26.10 0.99
CA TYR A 172 -24.58 25.72 0.76
C TYR A 172 -23.76 25.86 2.04
N THR A 173 -23.01 24.81 2.35
CA THR A 173 -22.09 24.80 3.50
C THR A 173 -20.81 24.08 3.12
N LEU A 174 -19.78 24.20 3.97
CA LEU A 174 -18.59 23.39 3.84
C LEU A 174 -18.94 21.91 4.10
N SER A 175 -18.39 21.01 3.29
CA SER A 175 -18.54 19.55 3.53
C SER A 175 -17.63 19.11 4.67
N SER A 176 -17.97 19.51 5.91
CA SER A 176 -17.13 19.33 7.09
C SER A 176 -16.82 17.85 7.35
N LYS A 177 -17.83 16.96 7.21
CA LYS A 177 -17.61 15.51 7.37
C LYS A 177 -16.59 14.97 6.37
N PHE A 178 -16.68 15.38 5.10
CA PHE A 178 -15.71 14.94 4.08
C PHE A 178 -14.28 15.39 4.44
N ILE A 179 -14.12 16.61 4.93
CA ILE A 179 -12.81 17.14 5.35
C ILE A 179 -12.29 16.38 6.56
N VAL A 180 -13.11 16.19 7.60
CA VAL A 180 -12.73 15.44 8.80
C VAL A 180 -12.29 14.03 8.45
N ASP A 181 -13.06 13.32 7.65
CA ASP A 181 -12.75 11.95 7.26
C ASP A 181 -11.50 11.89 6.36
N SER A 182 -11.28 12.89 5.48
CA SER A 182 -10.03 13.00 4.70
C SER A 182 -8.82 13.22 5.61
N MET A 183 -8.95 14.06 6.63
CA MET A 183 -7.87 14.30 7.59
C MET A 183 -7.60 13.10 8.50
N LEU A 184 -8.62 12.28 8.81
CA LEU A 184 -8.43 11.01 9.51
C LEU A 184 -7.65 10.00 8.64
N ALA A 185 -8.01 9.89 7.37
CA ALA A 185 -7.27 9.05 6.42
C ALA A 185 -5.81 9.54 6.27
N TYR A 186 -5.60 10.84 6.16
CA TYR A 186 -4.28 11.46 6.13
C TYR A 186 -3.46 11.17 7.39
N SER A 187 -4.06 11.30 8.57
CA SER A 187 -3.40 10.98 9.84
C SER A 187 -2.99 9.51 9.90
N TYR A 188 -3.80 8.60 9.34
CA TYR A 188 -3.49 7.17 9.33
C TYR A 188 -2.26 6.86 8.48
N ILE A 189 -2.19 7.37 7.24
CA ILE A 189 -1.04 7.10 6.36
C ILE A 189 0.23 7.83 6.87
N ASN A 190 0.09 9.02 7.45
CA ASN A 190 1.22 9.69 8.09
C ASN A 190 1.79 8.86 9.24
N HIS A 191 0.92 8.25 10.05
CA HIS A 191 1.38 7.39 11.13
C HIS A 191 2.13 6.16 10.62
N TYR A 192 1.71 5.58 9.48
CA TYR A 192 2.46 4.52 8.81
C TYR A 192 3.89 4.95 8.49
N PHE A 193 4.07 6.15 7.92
CA PHE A 193 5.38 6.67 7.57
C PHE A 193 6.22 7.07 8.79
N GLU A 194 5.60 7.63 9.83
CA GLU A 194 6.27 7.91 11.11
C GLU A 194 6.87 6.64 11.72
N MET A 195 6.12 5.53 11.69
CA MET A 195 6.63 4.25 12.19
C MET A 195 7.81 3.73 11.38
N ILE A 196 7.79 3.95 10.06
CA ILE A 196 8.92 3.60 9.18
C ILE A 196 10.15 4.46 9.51
N ASP A 197 9.99 5.77 9.60
CA ASP A 197 11.08 6.72 9.86
C ASP A 197 11.72 6.50 11.24
N ASP A 198 10.92 6.16 12.23
CA ASP A 198 11.37 5.84 13.59
C ASP A 198 11.94 4.42 13.70
N GLY A 199 11.80 3.57 12.67
CA GLY A 199 12.16 2.16 12.73
C GLY A 199 11.37 1.38 13.79
N ASN A 200 10.13 1.82 14.06
CA ASN A 200 9.25 1.26 15.08
C ASN A 200 8.42 0.09 14.52
N VAL A 201 9.01 -1.11 14.51
CA VAL A 201 8.37 -2.33 13.99
C VAL A 201 7.07 -2.67 14.73
N ASP A 202 7.03 -2.52 16.06
CA ASP A 202 5.82 -2.80 16.84
C ASP A 202 4.67 -1.84 16.48
N GLY A 203 4.98 -0.57 16.27
CA GLY A 203 4.03 0.44 15.80
C GLY A 203 3.53 0.13 14.39
N LEU A 204 4.43 -0.22 13.49
CA LEU A 204 4.11 -0.61 12.12
C LEU A 204 3.25 -1.89 12.08
N GLU A 205 3.55 -2.89 12.92
CA GLU A 205 2.71 -4.08 13.11
C GLU A 205 1.27 -3.71 13.50
N ALA A 206 1.10 -2.75 14.42
CA ALA A 206 -0.22 -2.31 14.84
C ALA A 206 -1.01 -1.64 13.70
N VAL A 207 -0.35 -0.84 12.86
CA VAL A 207 -0.95 -0.22 11.66
C VAL A 207 -1.37 -1.29 10.66
N ILE A 208 -0.46 -2.20 10.29
CA ILE A 208 -0.74 -3.28 9.34
C ILE A 208 -1.87 -4.18 9.84
N LYS A 209 -1.82 -4.57 11.12
CA LYS A 209 -2.82 -5.45 11.72
C LYS A 209 -4.25 -4.88 11.67
N SER A 210 -4.39 -3.57 11.71
CA SER A 210 -5.70 -2.94 11.61
C SER A 210 -6.39 -3.19 10.26
N ALA A 211 -5.61 -3.43 9.20
CA ALA A 211 -6.10 -3.68 7.85
C ALA A 211 -6.53 -5.12 7.58
N TYR A 212 -6.05 -6.09 8.39
CA TYR A 212 -6.31 -7.51 8.18
C TYR A 212 -7.33 -8.08 9.17
N ASN A 213 -8.12 -9.04 8.71
CA ASN A 213 -8.97 -9.82 9.60
C ASN A 213 -8.11 -10.85 10.36
N SER A 214 -8.22 -10.85 11.68
CA SER A 214 -7.41 -11.67 12.59
C SER A 214 -7.52 -13.17 12.38
N ASP A 215 -8.53 -13.65 11.63
CA ASP A 215 -8.80 -15.08 11.47
C ASP A 215 -7.94 -15.73 10.37
N ILE A 216 -7.35 -14.96 9.47
CA ILE A 216 -6.57 -15.47 8.33
C ILE A 216 -5.07 -15.27 8.56
N TYR A 217 -4.68 -14.21 9.25
CA TYR A 217 -3.27 -13.88 9.46
C TYR A 217 -2.84 -14.13 10.90
N LEU A 218 -1.84 -14.99 11.06
CA LEU A 218 -1.18 -15.16 12.34
C LEU A 218 -0.42 -13.90 12.73
N ASN A 219 -0.38 -13.56 14.01
CA ASN A 219 0.39 -12.40 14.49
C ASN A 219 1.87 -12.46 14.05
N SER A 220 2.43 -13.66 13.90
CA SER A 220 3.79 -13.88 13.41
C SER A 220 3.99 -13.43 11.96
N VAL A 221 2.99 -13.63 11.09
CA VAL A 221 3.03 -13.17 9.68
C VAL A 221 2.97 -11.65 9.63
N ILE A 222 2.08 -11.04 10.42
CA ILE A 222 1.96 -9.58 10.49
C ILE A 222 3.26 -8.95 11.00
N HIS A 223 3.86 -9.55 12.02
CA HIS A 223 5.16 -9.10 12.54
C HIS A 223 6.28 -9.24 11.49
N ALA A 224 6.35 -10.38 10.80
CA ALA A 224 7.32 -10.58 9.72
C ALA A 224 7.16 -9.57 8.59
N LYS A 225 5.91 -9.21 8.26
CA LYS A 225 5.61 -8.17 7.26
C LYS A 225 6.08 -6.79 7.72
N ALA A 226 5.79 -6.41 8.96
CA ALA A 226 6.24 -5.14 9.54
C ALA A 226 7.77 -5.04 9.56
N ASP A 227 8.45 -6.09 9.97
CA ASP A 227 9.92 -6.17 10.01
C ASP A 227 10.52 -6.05 8.59
N TYR A 228 9.91 -6.74 7.61
CA TYR A 228 10.33 -6.67 6.21
C TYR A 228 10.17 -5.26 5.62
N ILE A 229 9.05 -4.57 5.89
CA ILE A 229 8.81 -3.20 5.44
C ILE A 229 9.84 -2.26 6.06
N ALA A 230 10.04 -2.32 7.37
CA ALA A 230 11.03 -1.50 8.08
C ALA A 230 12.46 -1.73 7.52
N ASP A 231 12.84 -2.99 7.29
CA ASP A 231 14.13 -3.34 6.70
C ASP A 231 14.27 -2.88 5.26
N TYR A 232 13.21 -2.93 4.47
CA TYR A 232 13.22 -2.44 3.09
C TYR A 232 13.56 -0.95 3.04
N TYR A 233 12.88 -0.12 3.83
CA TYR A 233 13.15 1.31 3.87
C TYR A 233 14.52 1.63 4.49
N ARG A 234 14.93 0.91 5.50
CA ARG A 234 16.23 1.11 6.15
C ARG A 234 17.42 0.68 5.30
N LEU A 235 17.32 -0.45 4.60
CA LEU A 235 18.45 -1.10 3.95
C LEU A 235 18.48 -0.92 2.43
N LYS A 236 17.34 -0.81 1.76
CA LYS A 236 17.25 -0.86 0.30
C LYS A 236 16.82 0.45 -0.34
N VAL A 237 16.16 1.32 0.43
CA VAL A 237 15.64 2.58 -0.06
C VAL A 237 16.10 3.71 0.85
N LYS A 238 16.84 4.66 0.29
CA LYS A 238 17.10 5.93 0.93
C LYS A 238 16.09 6.92 0.41
N THR A 239 15.13 7.27 1.23
CA THR A 239 14.17 8.32 0.93
C THR A 239 13.96 9.18 2.16
N SER A 240 13.61 10.44 1.94
CA SER A 240 13.07 11.28 2.98
C SER A 240 11.55 11.25 2.84
N THR A 241 10.89 10.74 3.85
CA THR A 241 9.43 10.71 3.89
C THR A 241 8.83 12.11 4.04
N SER A 242 9.64 13.11 4.39
CA SER A 242 9.22 14.51 4.48
C SER A 242 8.92 15.16 3.12
N ASP A 243 9.36 14.57 2.01
CA ASP A 243 9.25 15.16 0.67
C ASP A 243 8.11 14.55 -0.16
N TYR A 244 7.07 14.04 0.49
CA TYR A 244 5.91 13.48 -0.22
C TYR A 244 5.12 14.53 -0.98
N GLU A 245 4.61 14.08 -2.12
CA GLU A 245 3.54 14.74 -2.86
C GLU A 245 2.24 13.95 -2.68
N ILE A 246 1.14 14.63 -2.36
CA ILE A 246 -0.18 14.02 -2.28
C ILE A 246 -0.88 14.27 -3.60
N LYS A 247 -1.05 13.23 -4.42
CA LYS A 247 -1.69 13.35 -5.74
C LYS A 247 -3.21 13.20 -5.70
N LEU A 248 -3.72 12.35 -4.81
CA LEU A 248 -5.14 12.18 -4.55
C LEU A 248 -5.38 12.31 -3.05
N PHE A 249 -6.41 13.07 -2.68
CA PHE A 249 -6.73 13.33 -1.29
C PHE A 249 -8.24 13.27 -1.06
N SER A 250 -8.71 12.16 -0.52
CA SER A 250 -10.10 11.92 -0.20
C SER A 250 -10.24 11.08 1.07
N PRO A 251 -11.44 10.98 1.65
CA PRO A 251 -11.69 10.13 2.82
C PRO A 251 -11.39 8.65 2.63
N THR A 252 -11.35 8.19 1.39
CA THR A 252 -11.31 6.77 1.05
C THR A 252 -10.10 6.36 0.25
N HIS A 253 -9.45 7.35 -0.35
CA HIS A 253 -8.29 7.10 -1.17
C HIS A 253 -7.32 8.26 -1.06
N ILE A 254 -6.10 7.98 -0.63
CA ILE A 254 -4.99 8.93 -0.63
C ILE A 254 -3.85 8.31 -1.43
N THR A 255 -3.31 9.04 -2.38
CA THR A 255 -2.13 8.65 -3.14
C THR A 255 -0.96 9.55 -2.75
N TYR A 256 0.06 8.95 -2.15
CA TYR A 256 1.34 9.56 -1.88
C TYR A 256 2.33 9.20 -2.97
N VAL A 257 3.08 10.19 -3.44
CA VAL A 257 4.21 9.99 -4.35
C VAL A 257 5.48 10.47 -3.66
N ILE A 258 6.46 9.59 -3.57
CA ILE A 258 7.80 9.92 -3.11
C ILE A 258 8.61 10.18 -4.39
N PRO A 259 8.95 11.46 -4.71
CA PRO A 259 9.48 11.82 -6.02
C PRO A 259 10.89 11.32 -6.28
N GLU A 260 11.67 11.10 -5.21
CA GLU A 260 13.04 10.61 -5.31
C GLU A 260 13.28 9.43 -4.38
N VAL A 261 13.45 8.28 -4.99
CA VAL A 261 13.77 7.03 -4.30
C VAL A 261 15.14 6.54 -4.78
N PHE A 262 16.01 6.25 -3.83
CA PHE A 262 17.36 5.80 -4.09
C PHE A 262 17.56 4.38 -3.56
N SER A 263 18.30 3.56 -4.30
CA SER A 263 18.78 2.28 -3.76
C SER A 263 19.83 2.50 -2.66
N ALA A 264 20.16 1.46 -1.91
CA ALA A 264 21.15 1.53 -0.83
C ALA A 264 22.53 1.97 -1.30
N ASP A 265 22.88 1.74 -2.57
CA ASP A 265 24.13 2.21 -3.19
C ASP A 265 24.08 3.67 -3.67
N GLY A 266 22.93 4.34 -3.54
CA GLY A 266 22.71 5.73 -3.92
C GLY A 266 22.27 5.93 -5.37
N THR A 267 21.98 4.86 -6.11
CA THR A 267 21.44 4.97 -7.48
C THR A 267 19.96 5.37 -7.41
N LYS A 268 19.55 6.40 -8.16
CA LYS A 268 18.13 6.78 -8.29
C LYS A 268 17.37 5.66 -9.00
N ILE A 269 16.37 5.10 -8.32
CA ILE A 269 15.57 4.01 -8.89
C ILE A 269 14.41 4.59 -9.68
N VAL A 270 13.42 5.13 -9.01
CA VAL A 270 12.20 5.75 -9.57
C VAL A 270 11.46 6.49 -8.47
N SER A 271 10.44 7.27 -8.82
CA SER A 271 9.43 7.71 -7.85
C SER A 271 8.63 6.51 -7.34
N LYS A 272 8.30 6.51 -6.06
CA LYS A 272 7.51 5.47 -5.41
C LYS A 272 6.13 5.98 -5.07
N THR A 273 5.11 5.18 -5.36
CA THR A 273 3.72 5.49 -4.99
C THR A 273 3.30 4.59 -3.83
N VAL A 274 2.64 5.19 -2.85
CA VAL A 274 2.00 4.50 -1.74
C VAL A 274 0.56 4.96 -1.65
N GLU A 275 -0.37 4.02 -1.60
CA GLU A 275 -1.80 4.31 -1.58
C GLU A 275 -2.41 3.89 -0.25
N LEU A 276 -3.29 4.73 0.28
CA LEU A 276 -4.21 4.39 1.36
C LEU A 276 -5.59 4.19 0.77
N ARG A 277 -6.21 3.06 1.06
CA ARG A 277 -7.58 2.77 0.62
C ARG A 277 -8.46 2.38 1.81
N LEU A 278 -9.69 2.90 1.84
CA LEU A 278 -10.71 2.46 2.78
C LEU A 278 -11.41 1.23 2.22
N LYS A 279 -11.40 0.13 2.98
CA LYS A 279 -12.07 -1.12 2.62
C LYS A 279 -13.56 -1.10 2.98
N SER A 280 -14.33 -2.00 2.38
CA SER A 280 -15.76 -2.15 2.64
C SER A 280 -16.11 -2.48 4.11
N ASP A 281 -15.16 -3.03 4.87
CA ASP A 281 -15.29 -3.28 6.31
C ASP A 281 -14.98 -2.05 7.19
N GLY A 282 -14.72 -0.89 6.58
CA GLY A 282 -14.41 0.36 7.26
C GLY A 282 -12.97 0.49 7.75
N LYS A 283 -12.08 -0.42 7.37
CA LYS A 283 -10.66 -0.39 7.73
C LYS A 283 -9.82 0.22 6.62
N PHE A 284 -8.75 0.91 6.99
CA PHE A 284 -7.78 1.38 6.03
C PHE A 284 -6.76 0.29 5.68
N LEU A 285 -6.42 0.21 4.41
CA LEU A 285 -5.32 -0.59 3.87
C LEU A 285 -4.28 0.35 3.27
N VAL A 286 -3.02 0.15 3.65
CA VAL A 286 -1.88 0.80 2.98
C VAL A 286 -1.35 -0.18 1.93
N GLU A 287 -1.39 0.24 0.67
CA GLU A 287 -0.81 -0.47 -0.46
C GLU A 287 0.53 0.19 -0.78
N ASP A 288 1.58 -0.45 -0.33
CA ASP A 288 2.95 -0.01 -0.54
C ASP A 288 3.65 -0.99 -1.48
N ASP A 289 3.93 -0.57 -2.71
CA ASP A 289 4.58 -1.40 -3.74
C ASP A 289 6.04 -1.72 -3.33
N ILE A 290 6.17 -2.61 -2.35
CA ILE A 290 7.44 -3.14 -1.87
C ILE A 290 7.67 -4.49 -2.56
N PRO A 291 8.69 -4.60 -3.42
CA PRO A 291 8.95 -5.86 -4.12
C PRO A 291 9.34 -6.95 -3.14
N ALA A 292 8.75 -8.13 -3.28
CA ALA A 292 9.20 -9.31 -2.57
C ALA A 292 10.65 -9.62 -2.96
N THR A 293 11.55 -9.58 -1.99
CA THR A 293 12.95 -9.98 -2.23
C THR A 293 13.05 -11.49 -2.18
N ILE A 294 13.34 -12.09 -3.31
CA ILE A 294 13.58 -13.53 -3.42
C ILE A 294 15.09 -13.75 -3.43
N LYS A 295 15.55 -14.59 -2.51
CA LYS A 295 16.93 -15.07 -2.54
C LYS A 295 17.14 -16.04 -3.70
N GLU A 296 18.39 -16.22 -4.12
CA GLU A 296 18.73 -17.20 -5.16
C GLU A 296 18.20 -18.59 -4.79
N LEU A 297 17.30 -19.14 -5.61
CA LEU A 297 16.74 -20.45 -5.40
C LEU A 297 17.57 -21.53 -6.10
N ARG A 298 17.86 -22.57 -5.35
CA ARG A 298 18.56 -23.76 -5.83
C ARG A 298 17.71 -24.98 -5.54
N PHE A 299 17.69 -25.92 -6.44
CA PHE A 299 17.00 -27.18 -6.21
C PHE A 299 17.90 -28.38 -6.45
N SER A 300 17.59 -29.47 -5.80
CA SER A 300 18.38 -30.68 -5.87
C SER A 300 17.52 -31.92 -5.65
N ARG A 301 18.00 -33.02 -6.13
CA ARG A 301 17.60 -34.35 -5.62
C ARG A 301 18.29 -34.56 -4.28
N GLU A 302 17.63 -35.24 -3.34
CA GLU A 302 18.19 -35.54 -2.03
C GLU A 302 19.61 -36.15 -2.14
N GLY A 303 20.56 -35.51 -1.45
CA GLY A 303 21.96 -35.95 -1.46
C GLY A 303 22.78 -35.54 -2.69
N SER A 304 22.23 -34.81 -3.65
CA SER A 304 22.95 -34.37 -4.86
C SER A 304 23.37 -32.89 -4.78
N ALA A 305 24.23 -32.47 -5.71
CA ALA A 305 24.59 -31.06 -5.87
C ALA A 305 23.38 -30.27 -6.38
N LYS A 306 23.35 -28.97 -6.00
CA LYS A 306 22.23 -28.06 -6.30
C LYS A 306 22.33 -27.52 -7.72
N LEU A 307 21.20 -27.51 -8.43
CA LEU A 307 21.02 -26.84 -9.72
C LEU A 307 20.58 -25.38 -9.51
N ARG A 308 20.93 -24.54 -10.46
CA ARG A 308 20.61 -23.11 -10.50
C ARG A 308 19.88 -22.75 -11.78
N MET A 309 18.88 -21.89 -11.66
CA MET A 309 18.23 -21.30 -12.82
C MET A 309 19.24 -20.50 -13.66
N GLY A 310 19.07 -20.53 -14.98
CA GLY A 310 19.92 -19.79 -15.92
C GLY A 310 21.30 -20.42 -16.18
N SER A 311 21.71 -21.42 -15.42
CA SER A 311 23.00 -22.10 -15.66
C SER A 311 22.88 -23.15 -16.76
N THR A 312 23.97 -23.36 -17.50
CA THR A 312 24.06 -24.39 -18.53
C THR A 312 24.58 -25.68 -17.94
N TYR A 313 23.93 -26.80 -18.29
CA TYR A 313 24.28 -28.13 -17.86
C TYR A 313 24.36 -29.06 -19.06
N THR A 314 25.28 -30.01 -19.00
CA THR A 314 25.33 -31.10 -19.96
C THR A 314 24.26 -32.17 -19.66
N SER A 315 23.89 -32.95 -20.65
CA SER A 315 22.94 -34.03 -20.47
C SER A 315 23.42 -35.09 -19.44
N SER A 316 24.73 -35.31 -19.35
CA SER A 316 25.33 -36.19 -18.35
C SER A 316 25.28 -35.59 -16.93
N GLU A 317 25.49 -34.30 -16.77
CA GLU A 317 25.36 -33.61 -15.47
C GLU A 317 23.91 -33.64 -14.95
N ILE A 318 22.93 -33.35 -15.81
CA ILE A 318 21.52 -33.43 -15.42
C ILE A 318 21.17 -34.86 -14.96
N ARG A 319 21.58 -35.91 -15.71
CA ARG A 319 21.35 -37.30 -15.30
C ARG A 319 22.08 -37.66 -14.00
N TYR A 320 23.27 -37.17 -13.81
CA TYR A 320 24.01 -37.40 -12.57
C TYR A 320 23.34 -36.75 -11.37
N LEU A 321 22.85 -35.50 -11.54
CA LEU A 321 22.24 -34.68 -10.47
C LEU A 321 20.79 -35.09 -10.16
N LEU A 322 19.99 -35.42 -11.18
CA LEU A 322 18.55 -35.66 -11.04
C LEU A 322 18.14 -37.11 -11.30
N GLY A 323 19.01 -37.91 -11.88
CA GLY A 323 18.71 -39.26 -12.34
C GLY A 323 18.09 -39.28 -13.75
N ASP A 324 17.58 -40.42 -14.17
CA ASP A 324 16.90 -40.56 -15.46
C ASP A 324 15.48 -39.98 -15.38
N PRO A 325 15.07 -39.19 -16.37
CA PRO A 325 13.69 -38.66 -16.43
C PRO A 325 12.71 -39.79 -16.80
N ILE A 326 11.46 -39.68 -16.35
CA ILE A 326 10.38 -40.57 -16.75
C ILE A 326 10.01 -40.36 -18.22
N VAL A 327 10.00 -39.08 -18.63
CA VAL A 327 9.73 -38.64 -20.01
C VAL A 327 10.75 -37.60 -20.39
N ALA A 328 11.29 -37.68 -21.60
CA ALA A 328 12.12 -36.67 -22.23
C ALA A 328 11.50 -36.30 -23.59
N THR A 329 11.26 -35.03 -23.79
CA THR A 329 10.73 -34.49 -25.06
C THR A 329 11.67 -33.41 -25.57
N ASN A 330 12.08 -33.51 -26.82
CA ASN A 330 12.92 -32.56 -27.50
C ASN A 330 12.09 -31.83 -28.59
N THR A 331 12.16 -30.51 -28.59
CA THR A 331 11.73 -29.66 -29.72
C THR A 331 12.97 -29.18 -30.49
N ALA A 332 12.84 -28.23 -31.42
CA ALA A 332 13.98 -27.75 -32.20
C ALA A 332 15.07 -27.07 -31.31
N ASP A 333 14.66 -26.45 -30.24
CA ASP A 333 15.47 -25.54 -29.40
C ASP A 333 15.32 -25.78 -27.90
N GLN A 334 14.48 -26.75 -27.49
CA GLN A 334 14.19 -27.01 -26.09
C GLN A 334 14.15 -28.50 -25.75
N VAL A 335 14.55 -28.80 -24.52
CA VAL A 335 14.41 -30.11 -23.90
C VAL A 335 13.55 -30.00 -22.68
N ILE A 336 12.52 -30.83 -22.60
CA ILE A 336 11.64 -30.98 -21.44
C ILE A 336 11.86 -32.34 -20.81
N LEU A 337 12.26 -32.34 -19.54
CA LEU A 337 12.50 -33.57 -18.78
C LEU A 337 11.51 -33.63 -17.61
N ALA A 338 10.67 -34.66 -17.63
CA ALA A 338 9.69 -34.91 -16.57
C ALA A 338 10.20 -35.98 -15.62
N TYR A 339 10.16 -35.70 -14.35
CA TYR A 339 10.46 -36.54 -13.21
C TYR A 339 9.21 -36.74 -12.34
N LYS A 340 9.29 -37.62 -11.35
CA LYS A 340 8.21 -37.75 -10.38
C LYS A 340 8.11 -36.45 -9.53
N GLY A 341 7.04 -35.72 -9.71
CA GLY A 341 6.78 -34.48 -8.97
C GLY A 341 7.51 -33.23 -9.48
N MET A 342 8.35 -33.33 -10.51
CA MET A 342 9.09 -32.20 -11.06
C MET A 342 9.19 -32.26 -12.58
N THR A 343 9.12 -31.11 -13.23
CA THR A 343 9.43 -30.95 -14.66
C THR A 343 10.45 -29.86 -14.83
N ILE A 344 11.47 -30.07 -15.64
CA ILE A 344 12.44 -29.01 -16.00
C ILE A 344 12.42 -28.77 -17.50
N ARG A 345 12.73 -27.53 -17.90
CA ARG A 345 12.93 -27.11 -19.28
C ARG A 345 14.32 -26.51 -19.44
N LEU A 346 15.00 -26.92 -20.50
CA LEU A 346 16.27 -26.37 -20.88
C LEU A 346 16.19 -25.84 -22.31
N ASP A 347 16.75 -24.67 -22.58
CA ASP A 347 17.05 -24.21 -23.92
C ASP A 347 18.33 -24.90 -24.36
N ALA A 348 18.26 -25.67 -25.44
CA ALA A 348 19.35 -26.55 -25.87
C ALA A 348 19.36 -26.70 -27.39
N GLU A 349 20.54 -26.75 -27.97
CA GLU A 349 20.70 -27.15 -29.36
C GLU A 349 20.51 -28.66 -29.51
N ILE A 350 19.65 -29.05 -30.42
CA ILE A 350 19.31 -30.44 -30.68
C ILE A 350 19.96 -30.88 -32.01
N GLU A 351 20.97 -31.74 -31.92
CA GLU A 351 21.62 -32.35 -33.08
C GLU A 351 21.26 -33.85 -33.18
N ASN A 352 20.73 -34.28 -34.34
CA ASN A 352 20.34 -35.65 -34.58
C ASN A 352 19.36 -36.23 -33.50
N GLY A 353 18.47 -35.38 -32.97
CA GLY A 353 17.53 -35.78 -31.92
C GLY A 353 18.13 -35.93 -30.53
N GLN A 354 19.40 -35.55 -30.35
CA GLN A 354 20.09 -35.57 -29.06
C GLN A 354 20.56 -34.17 -28.69
N TRP A 355 20.57 -33.87 -27.42
CA TRP A 355 21.13 -32.64 -26.85
C TRP A 355 22.37 -32.98 -26.01
N THR A 356 23.35 -32.10 -26.06
CA THR A 356 24.62 -32.27 -25.34
C THR A 356 24.67 -31.38 -24.10
N SER A 357 24.19 -30.13 -24.24
CA SER A 357 24.09 -29.14 -23.15
C SER A 357 22.88 -28.27 -23.36
N GLY A 358 22.36 -27.67 -22.28
CA GLY A 358 21.25 -26.73 -22.32
C GLY A 358 21.23 -25.83 -21.09
N ARG A 359 20.69 -24.62 -21.29
CA ARG A 359 20.49 -23.64 -20.23
C ARG A 359 19.17 -23.91 -19.56
N LEU A 360 19.17 -24.02 -18.22
CA LEU A 360 17.98 -24.28 -17.42
C LEU A 360 17.11 -23.02 -17.35
N THR A 361 15.92 -23.05 -17.94
CA THR A 361 15.02 -21.91 -18.08
C THR A 361 13.73 -22.02 -17.29
N SER A 362 13.29 -23.24 -16.94
CA SER A 362 12.08 -23.43 -16.14
C SER A 362 12.12 -24.69 -15.30
N VAL A 363 11.52 -24.61 -14.12
CA VAL A 363 11.27 -25.75 -13.22
C VAL A 363 9.87 -25.65 -12.64
N VAL A 364 9.14 -26.76 -12.64
CA VAL A 364 7.80 -26.85 -12.04
C VAL A 364 7.79 -28.01 -11.07
N PHE A 365 7.44 -27.75 -9.82
CA PHE A 365 7.18 -28.77 -8.79
C PHE A 365 5.68 -28.89 -8.58
N LYS A 366 5.14 -30.12 -8.55
CA LYS A 366 3.69 -30.37 -8.42
C LYS A 366 3.30 -31.33 -7.30
N ASN A 367 4.22 -32.13 -6.80
CA ASN A 367 3.94 -33.12 -5.77
C ASN A 367 5.15 -33.27 -4.86
N GLU A 368 4.92 -33.76 -3.65
CA GLU A 368 5.99 -34.24 -2.80
C GLU A 368 6.84 -35.25 -3.56
N GLY A 369 8.12 -35.02 -3.58
CA GLY A 369 9.08 -35.84 -4.33
C GLY A 369 10.43 -35.86 -3.64
N ILE A 370 11.37 -36.51 -4.32
CA ILE A 370 12.77 -36.60 -3.90
C ILE A 370 13.56 -35.30 -4.19
N PHE A 371 12.89 -34.26 -4.69
CA PHE A 371 13.50 -32.99 -5.02
C PHE A 371 13.13 -31.96 -3.95
N SER A 372 14.10 -31.17 -3.53
CA SER A 372 13.94 -30.08 -2.55
C SER A 372 14.39 -28.77 -3.14
N LEU A 373 13.69 -27.71 -2.77
CA LEU A 373 14.12 -26.33 -2.95
C LEU A 373 15.00 -25.91 -1.76
N SER A 374 15.86 -24.94 -1.95
CA SER A 374 16.52 -24.24 -0.84
C SER A 374 15.50 -23.41 -0.09
N GLU A 375 15.79 -23.12 1.17
CA GLU A 375 15.05 -22.18 2.02
C GLU A 375 13.68 -22.63 2.50
N ASP A 376 13.56 -23.89 2.90
CA ASP A 376 12.37 -24.42 3.57
C ASP A 376 11.06 -24.34 2.75
N LEU A 377 11.18 -24.21 1.41
CA LEU A 377 10.05 -24.23 0.50
C LEU A 377 9.72 -25.65 0.06
N TYR A 378 8.46 -26.06 0.22
CA TYR A 378 8.00 -27.40 -0.16
C TYR A 378 6.52 -27.40 -0.59
N ILE A 379 6.16 -28.41 -1.37
CA ILE A 379 4.77 -28.67 -1.73
C ILE A 379 4.01 -29.15 -0.49
N GLY A 380 2.83 -28.60 -0.25
CA GLY A 380 2.03 -28.83 0.95
C GLY A 380 2.25 -27.81 2.07
N MET A 381 3.20 -26.90 1.91
CA MET A 381 3.39 -25.76 2.83
C MET A 381 2.11 -24.93 2.92
N ASN A 382 1.70 -24.55 4.12
CA ASN A 382 0.55 -23.68 4.28
C ASN A 382 0.89 -22.23 3.90
N ILE A 383 -0.11 -21.49 3.40
CA ILE A 383 0.05 -20.09 3.00
C ILE A 383 0.64 -19.21 4.11
N SER A 384 0.27 -19.44 5.37
CA SER A 384 0.84 -18.69 6.49
C SER A 384 2.31 -19.01 6.76
N GLU A 385 2.77 -20.22 6.49
CA GLU A 385 4.18 -20.61 6.55
C GLU A 385 4.96 -19.97 5.40
N LEU A 386 4.37 -19.92 4.19
CA LEU A 386 4.96 -19.24 3.05
C LEU A 386 5.15 -17.74 3.33
N LEU A 387 4.16 -17.09 3.94
CA LEU A 387 4.23 -15.66 4.27
C LEU A 387 5.21 -15.34 5.41
N LEU A 388 5.65 -16.32 6.20
CA LEU A 388 6.79 -16.14 7.11
C LEU A 388 8.13 -16.07 6.37
N VAL A 389 8.24 -16.76 5.23
CA VAL A 389 9.47 -16.74 4.39
C VAL A 389 9.44 -15.54 3.43
N TYR A 390 8.28 -15.24 2.85
CA TYR A 390 8.06 -14.16 1.90
C TYR A 390 6.85 -13.31 2.30
N PRO A 391 7.02 -12.39 3.26
CA PRO A 391 5.90 -11.65 3.87
C PRO A 391 5.06 -10.80 2.92
N MET A 392 5.62 -10.41 1.76
CA MET A 392 4.95 -9.54 0.77
C MET A 392 4.28 -10.31 -0.38
N PHE A 393 4.32 -11.63 -0.39
CA PHE A 393 3.81 -12.41 -1.51
C PHE A 393 2.29 -12.34 -1.68
N ASP A 394 1.55 -12.14 -0.62
CA ASP A 394 0.10 -11.93 -0.68
C ASP A 394 -0.27 -10.64 -1.47
N GLU A 395 0.53 -9.60 -1.35
CA GLU A 395 0.33 -8.34 -2.07
C GLU A 395 0.76 -8.44 -3.54
N CYS A 396 1.71 -9.34 -3.85
CA CYS A 396 2.21 -9.58 -5.20
C CYS A 396 1.50 -10.72 -5.94
N GLY A 397 0.32 -11.18 -5.45
CA GLY A 397 -0.39 -12.31 -6.06
C GLY A 397 0.40 -13.62 -6.01
N TYR A 398 1.19 -13.82 -4.96
CA TYR A 398 2.07 -14.99 -4.75
C TYR A 398 3.10 -15.20 -5.85
N THR A 399 3.51 -14.12 -6.48
CA THR A 399 4.50 -14.11 -7.56
C THR A 399 5.61 -13.11 -7.22
N GLY A 400 6.85 -13.46 -7.50
CA GLY A 400 7.98 -12.56 -7.31
C GLY A 400 9.08 -12.83 -8.35
N SER A 401 9.94 -11.84 -8.61
CA SER A 401 11.06 -11.97 -9.52
C SER A 401 12.38 -12.03 -8.77
N PHE A 402 13.35 -12.73 -9.33
CA PHE A 402 14.72 -12.78 -8.83
C PHE A 402 15.73 -12.82 -9.98
N LYS A 403 16.95 -12.35 -9.72
CA LYS A 403 18.05 -12.37 -10.68
C LYS A 403 19.06 -13.45 -10.32
N ASN A 404 19.51 -14.18 -11.33
CA ASN A 404 20.61 -15.09 -11.19
C ASN A 404 21.56 -14.93 -12.40
N GLY A 405 22.74 -14.40 -12.16
CA GLY A 405 23.65 -13.93 -13.23
C GLY A 405 22.97 -12.82 -14.05
N ASP A 406 22.97 -12.98 -15.38
CA ASP A 406 22.33 -12.04 -16.29
C ASP A 406 20.84 -12.37 -16.56
N GLY A 407 20.30 -13.44 -15.97
CA GLY A 407 18.92 -13.88 -16.15
C GLY A 407 18.01 -13.32 -15.06
N GLU A 408 16.78 -12.97 -15.46
CA GLU A 408 15.67 -12.64 -14.56
C GLU A 408 14.66 -13.77 -14.62
N PHE A 409 14.23 -14.23 -13.44
CA PHE A 409 13.36 -15.40 -13.28
C PHE A 409 12.20 -15.04 -12.37
N THR A 410 11.07 -15.68 -12.61
CA THR A 410 9.87 -15.54 -11.77
C THR A 410 9.71 -16.78 -10.91
N LEU A 411 9.29 -16.58 -9.66
CA LEU A 411 8.82 -17.58 -8.72
C LEU A 411 7.34 -17.36 -8.50
N MET A 412 6.53 -18.43 -8.67
CA MET A 412 5.08 -18.38 -8.50
C MET A 412 4.62 -19.59 -7.68
N PHE A 413 3.64 -19.35 -6.80
CA PHE A 413 2.98 -20.39 -6.00
C PHE A 413 1.51 -20.50 -6.42
N GLU A 414 1.03 -21.74 -6.58
CA GLU A 414 -0.38 -22.08 -6.70
C GLU A 414 -0.81 -22.85 -5.46
N PHE A 415 -2.05 -22.67 -5.01
CA PHE A 415 -2.58 -23.29 -3.81
C PHE A 415 -3.71 -24.26 -4.13
N ASP A 416 -3.93 -25.21 -3.24
CA ASP A 416 -5.11 -26.06 -3.22
C ASP A 416 -6.28 -25.34 -2.51
N ASP A 417 -7.44 -25.99 -2.49
CA ASP A 417 -8.67 -25.45 -1.85
C ASP A 417 -8.52 -25.27 -0.32
N TYR A 418 -7.47 -25.80 0.28
CA TYR A 418 -7.17 -25.70 1.71
C TYR A 418 -6.10 -24.65 2.03
N GLY A 419 -5.59 -23.93 1.03
CA GLY A 419 -4.54 -22.94 1.17
C GLY A 419 -3.13 -23.52 1.35
N ASN A 420 -2.90 -24.76 0.89
CA ASN A 420 -1.56 -25.32 0.86
C ASN A 420 -0.96 -25.22 -0.54
N VAL A 421 0.34 -25.01 -0.62
CA VAL A 421 1.07 -24.91 -1.88
C VAL A 421 0.94 -26.24 -2.66
N SER A 422 0.30 -26.17 -3.81
CA SER A 422 0.08 -27.30 -4.71
C SER A 422 1.07 -27.33 -5.88
N THR A 423 1.56 -26.16 -6.29
CA THR A 423 2.54 -26.04 -7.38
C THR A 423 3.52 -24.91 -7.05
N ILE A 424 4.78 -25.12 -7.35
CA ILE A 424 5.82 -24.09 -7.34
C ILE A 424 6.41 -24.01 -8.74
N ARG A 425 6.40 -22.83 -9.34
CA ARG A 425 6.97 -22.57 -10.67
C ARG A 425 8.15 -21.61 -10.56
N LEU A 426 9.24 -21.94 -11.23
CA LEU A 426 10.38 -21.07 -11.44
C LEU A 426 10.66 -21.00 -12.92
N GLY A 427 10.85 -19.82 -13.51
CA GLY A 427 11.13 -19.71 -14.93
C GLY A 427 11.32 -18.30 -15.42
N GLU A 428 11.81 -18.17 -16.66
CA GLU A 428 11.90 -16.89 -17.37
C GLU A 428 10.54 -16.44 -17.90
N ASP A 429 9.70 -17.42 -18.27
CA ASP A 429 8.33 -17.21 -18.74
C ASP A 429 7.45 -18.32 -18.13
N ILE A 430 6.70 -17.96 -17.09
CA ILE A 430 5.81 -18.89 -16.35
C ILE A 430 4.34 -18.48 -16.45
N SER A 431 3.99 -17.58 -17.41
CA SER A 431 2.62 -17.19 -17.72
C SER A 431 1.75 -18.36 -18.20
#